data_93e29c6522cf0ec4a1b4d155a828c048
#
_entry.id   93e29c6522cf0ec4a1b4d155a828c048
#
_cell.length_a   1.000
_cell.length_b   1.000
_cell.length_c   1.000
_cell.angle_alpha   90.00
_cell.angle_beta   90.00
_cell.angle_gamma   90.00
#
_symmetry.space_group_name_H-M   'P 1'
#
loop_
_entity.id
_entity.type
_entity.pdbx_description
1 polymer ?
#
loop_
_entity_poly.entity_id
_entity_poly.type
_entity_poly.pdbx_seq_one_letter_code
_entity_poly.pdbx_strand_id
1 'polypeptide(L)'
;ESVETLARVDCLNLDKTGTITQGKMTVEALHSLSDHFSEETIKVILSAYMQNSEDTNPTAQAIRKAYGELEHAYTAENIIPFSSDRKWGAMHLSNLGTVFLGAPEMLLKENPAAVVEAQARGSRVLVLAHSSELISMQELKLPENLEGIAVIEITDPIREGASDTLEYLRSQGVDLKIISGDNPVTVSYIAQQAGFKNYENYIDCSKISDDQLVDQAEETAIFGRVSPHQKKLLIQTLKAAG
;
A
#
# COMPACT_ATOMS: atom_id res chain seq x y z
N GLU A 1 31.47 13.57 -5.65
CA GLU A 1 30.44 14.04 -6.64
C GLU A 1 29.06 14.22 -6.04
N SER A 2 28.53 13.24 -5.25
CA SER A 2 27.19 13.34 -4.68
C SER A 2 27.03 14.47 -3.64
N VAL A 3 28.05 14.75 -2.85
CA VAL A 3 28.01 15.81 -1.82
C VAL A 3 28.07 17.20 -2.47
N GLU A 4 28.87 17.36 -3.51
CA GLU A 4 28.96 18.64 -4.27
C GLU A 4 27.66 18.91 -5.04
N THR A 5 27.00 17.86 -5.53
CA THR A 5 25.70 17.97 -6.22
C THR A 5 24.60 18.37 -5.24
N LEU A 6 24.58 17.82 -4.03
CA LEU A 6 23.61 18.15 -2.97
C LEU A 6 23.76 19.60 -2.48
N ALA A 7 24.97 20.15 -2.48
CA ALA A 7 25.22 21.54 -2.07
C ALA A 7 24.56 22.58 -3.00
N ARG A 8 24.07 22.16 -4.17
CA ARG A 8 23.42 23.02 -5.16
C ARG A 8 21.93 22.77 -5.28
N VAL A 9 21.36 21.90 -4.44
CA VAL A 9 19.95 21.52 -4.49
C VAL A 9 19.15 22.33 -3.48
N ASP A 10 18.19 23.10 -3.95
CA ASP A 10 17.29 23.89 -3.10
C ASP A 10 16.08 23.07 -2.65
N CYS A 11 15.65 22.12 -3.46
CA CYS A 11 14.49 21.26 -3.18
C CYS A 11 14.81 19.81 -3.57
N LEU A 12 14.58 18.89 -2.66
CA LEU A 12 14.76 17.45 -2.88
C LEU A 12 13.45 16.71 -2.74
N ASN A 13 13.04 16.00 -3.79
CA ASN A 13 11.87 15.14 -3.78
C ASN A 13 12.27 13.73 -3.37
N LEU A 14 11.73 13.28 -2.25
CA LEU A 14 12.00 11.94 -1.72
C LEU A 14 10.86 11.00 -2.07
N ASP A 15 11.23 9.80 -2.52
CA ASP A 15 10.29 8.70 -2.61
C ASP A 15 10.17 8.05 -1.22
N LYS A 16 8.95 7.74 -0.77
CA LYS A 16 8.75 7.10 0.53
C LYS A 16 9.36 5.69 0.55
N THR A 17 8.96 4.87 -0.42
CA THR A 17 9.32 3.46 -0.49
C THR A 17 10.76 3.26 -0.94
N GLY A 18 11.55 2.57 -0.13
CA GLY A 18 12.94 2.28 -0.42
C GLY A 18 13.91 3.44 -0.14
N THR A 19 13.42 4.64 0.20
CA THR A 19 14.23 5.80 0.55
C THR A 19 14.06 6.15 2.02
N ILE A 20 12.86 6.47 2.46
CA ILE A 20 12.51 6.70 3.88
C ILE A 20 12.27 5.36 4.56
N THR A 21 11.64 4.43 3.88
CA THR A 21 11.42 3.07 4.33
C THR A 21 12.41 2.10 3.69
N GLN A 22 12.50 0.88 4.25
CA GLN A 22 13.42 -0.15 3.76
C GLN A 22 13.01 -0.74 2.41
N GLY A 23 11.75 -0.56 1.98
CA GLY A 23 11.21 -1.21 0.80
C GLY A 23 10.95 -2.71 1.00
N LYS A 24 11.01 -3.19 2.24
CA LYS A 24 10.79 -4.60 2.62
C LYS A 24 9.50 -4.70 3.40
N MET A 25 8.48 -5.25 2.77
CA MET A 25 7.19 -5.44 3.39
C MET A 25 7.18 -6.65 4.32
N THR A 26 6.51 -6.51 5.47
CA THR A 26 6.36 -7.55 6.48
C THR A 26 4.91 -7.57 6.97
N VAL A 27 4.34 -8.77 7.15
CA VAL A 27 3.02 -8.91 7.78
C VAL A 27 3.17 -8.62 9.26
N GLU A 28 2.50 -7.56 9.72
CA GLU A 28 2.51 -7.12 11.11
C GLU A 28 1.43 -7.83 11.93
N ALA A 29 0.22 -7.94 11.39
CA ALA A 29 -0.92 -8.51 12.09
C ALA A 29 -1.98 -9.03 11.12
N LEU A 30 -2.78 -9.95 11.64
CA LEU A 30 -3.96 -10.50 10.98
C LEU A 30 -5.17 -10.25 11.88
N HIS A 31 -6.17 -9.55 11.37
CA HIS A 31 -7.38 -9.21 12.11
C HIS A 31 -8.57 -9.92 11.51
N SER A 32 -9.25 -10.77 12.29
CA SER A 32 -10.44 -11.47 11.83
C SER A 32 -11.63 -10.52 11.69
N LEU A 33 -12.38 -10.66 10.60
CA LEU A 33 -13.60 -9.90 10.34
C LEU A 33 -14.86 -10.76 10.41
N SER A 34 -14.72 -12.09 10.52
CA SER A 34 -15.83 -13.03 10.45
C SER A 34 -15.71 -14.11 11.51
N ASP A 35 -16.84 -14.45 12.14
CA ASP A 35 -16.93 -15.56 13.09
C ASP A 35 -17.05 -16.93 12.39
N HIS A 36 -17.26 -16.94 11.08
CA HIS A 36 -17.40 -18.18 10.28
C HIS A 36 -16.07 -18.89 10.04
N PHE A 37 -14.96 -18.22 10.23
CA PHE A 37 -13.62 -18.76 10.00
C PHE A 37 -12.74 -18.51 11.21
N SER A 38 -12.12 -19.57 11.73
CA SER A 38 -11.13 -19.44 12.79
C SER A 38 -9.86 -18.80 12.24
N GLU A 39 -9.05 -18.23 13.10
CA GLU A 39 -7.76 -17.64 12.70
C GLU A 39 -6.86 -18.68 12.02
N GLU A 40 -6.83 -19.90 12.51
CA GLU A 40 -6.07 -21.00 11.90
C GLU A 40 -6.56 -21.30 10.48
N THR A 41 -7.89 -21.37 10.29
CA THR A 41 -8.48 -21.58 8.96
C THR A 41 -8.12 -20.43 8.02
N ILE A 42 -8.16 -19.20 8.48
CA ILE A 42 -7.78 -18.02 7.69
C ILE A 42 -6.33 -18.13 7.22
N LYS A 43 -5.42 -18.53 8.10
CA LYS A 43 -4.00 -18.74 7.76
C LYS A 43 -3.81 -19.83 6.72
N VAL A 44 -4.57 -20.94 6.84
CA VAL A 44 -4.54 -22.04 5.87
C VAL A 44 -5.07 -21.59 4.51
N ILE A 45 -6.13 -20.80 4.48
CA ILE A 45 -6.68 -20.24 3.24
C ILE A 45 -5.65 -19.33 2.57
N LEU A 46 -5.00 -18.45 3.34
CA LEU A 46 -3.94 -17.59 2.83
C LEU A 46 -2.75 -18.40 2.29
N SER A 47 -2.39 -19.48 2.97
CA SER A 47 -1.35 -20.39 2.49
C SER A 47 -1.72 -21.02 1.15
N ALA A 48 -2.93 -21.55 1.04
CA ALA A 48 -3.43 -22.12 -0.21
C ALA A 48 -3.44 -21.08 -1.35
N TYR A 49 -3.87 -19.86 -1.03
CA TYR A 49 -3.85 -18.76 -1.98
C TYR A 49 -2.43 -18.47 -2.48
N MET A 50 -1.49 -18.29 -1.56
CA MET A 50 -0.10 -17.94 -1.91
C MET A 50 0.64 -19.05 -2.64
N GLN A 51 0.37 -20.32 -2.31
CA GLN A 51 0.99 -21.46 -3.00
C GLN A 51 0.52 -21.59 -4.46
N ASN A 52 -0.67 -21.08 -4.77
CA ASN A 52 -1.27 -21.14 -6.10
C ASN A 52 -1.20 -19.81 -6.86
N SER A 53 -0.73 -18.75 -6.24
CA SER A 53 -0.59 -17.43 -6.85
C SER A 53 0.80 -17.25 -7.47
N GLU A 54 0.84 -16.68 -8.66
CA GLU A 54 2.08 -16.29 -9.32
C GLU A 54 2.45 -14.82 -9.07
N ASP A 55 1.69 -14.12 -8.25
CA ASP A 55 1.95 -12.73 -7.92
C ASP A 55 3.31 -12.58 -7.20
N THR A 56 4.14 -11.67 -7.70
CA THR A 56 5.50 -11.44 -7.22
C THR A 56 5.73 -10.06 -6.62
N ASN A 57 4.68 -9.25 -6.50
CA ASN A 57 4.79 -7.92 -5.89
C ASN A 57 5.21 -8.03 -4.42
N PRO A 58 5.78 -6.96 -3.82
CA PRO A 58 6.28 -7.01 -2.45
C PRO A 58 5.25 -7.41 -1.40
N THR A 59 4.00 -7.01 -1.59
CA THR A 59 2.88 -7.36 -0.69
C THR A 59 2.60 -8.87 -0.72
N ALA A 60 2.51 -9.46 -1.92
CA ALA A 60 2.32 -10.90 -2.08
C ALA A 60 3.48 -11.68 -1.47
N GLN A 61 4.71 -11.22 -1.66
CA GLN A 61 5.88 -11.85 -1.08
C GLN A 61 5.86 -11.82 0.45
N ALA A 62 5.41 -10.71 1.05
CA ALA A 62 5.27 -10.60 2.51
C ALA A 62 4.26 -11.62 3.07
N ILE A 63 3.11 -11.76 2.41
CA ILE A 63 2.08 -12.72 2.82
C ILE A 63 2.56 -14.16 2.63
N ARG A 64 3.24 -14.44 1.52
CA ARG A 64 3.82 -15.76 1.24
C ARG A 64 4.86 -16.15 2.29
N LYS A 65 5.71 -15.22 2.70
CA LYS A 65 6.70 -15.45 3.74
C LYS A 65 6.05 -15.75 5.10
N ALA A 66 4.94 -15.07 5.41
CA ALA A 66 4.26 -15.25 6.68
C ALA A 66 3.45 -16.55 6.75
N TYR A 67 2.77 -16.93 5.66
CA TYR A 67 1.75 -18.00 5.68
C TYR A 67 1.91 -19.04 4.57
N GLY A 68 2.82 -18.89 3.63
CA GLY A 68 2.88 -19.67 2.39
C GLY A 68 3.29 -21.14 2.50
N GLU A 69 3.65 -21.61 3.68
CA GLU A 69 4.18 -22.97 3.88
C GLU A 69 3.27 -23.91 4.70
N LEU A 70 2.05 -23.48 4.99
CA LEU A 70 1.12 -24.32 5.73
C LEU A 70 0.53 -25.41 4.84
N GLU A 71 0.34 -26.60 5.42
CA GLU A 71 -0.31 -27.71 4.71
C GLU A 71 -1.81 -27.41 4.52
N HIS A 72 -2.33 -27.75 3.35
CA HIS A 72 -3.75 -27.61 3.04
C HIS A 72 -4.19 -28.68 2.04
N ALA A 73 -5.51 -28.93 2.02
CA ALA A 73 -6.14 -29.85 1.09
C ALA A 73 -6.91 -29.16 -0.05
N TYR A 74 -6.78 -27.84 -0.18
CA TYR A 74 -7.49 -27.08 -1.22
C TYR A 74 -6.80 -27.21 -2.58
N THR A 75 -7.61 -27.39 -3.61
CA THR A 75 -7.18 -27.33 -5.01
C THR A 75 -7.67 -26.02 -5.60
N ALA A 76 -6.77 -25.27 -6.24
CA ALA A 76 -7.12 -23.99 -6.83
C ALA A 76 -7.53 -24.13 -8.29
N GLU A 77 -8.60 -23.44 -8.66
CA GLU A 77 -9.10 -23.32 -10.03
C GLU A 77 -9.45 -21.85 -10.31
N ASN A 78 -9.57 -21.49 -11.59
CA ASN A 78 -10.01 -20.16 -12.01
C ASN A 78 -9.23 -19.02 -11.31
N ILE A 79 -7.92 -19.07 -11.41
CA ILE A 79 -7.04 -18.10 -10.79
C ILE A 79 -7.09 -16.80 -11.56
N ILE A 80 -7.43 -15.71 -10.86
CA ILE A 80 -7.44 -14.34 -11.38
C ILE A 80 -6.29 -13.59 -10.72
N PRO A 81 -5.19 -13.30 -11.44
CA PRO A 81 -4.06 -12.57 -10.86
C PRO A 81 -4.46 -11.18 -10.38
N PHE A 82 -3.75 -10.67 -9.39
CA PHE A 82 -3.93 -9.29 -8.94
C PHE A 82 -3.67 -8.31 -10.10
N SER A 83 -4.51 -7.30 -10.20
CA SER A 83 -4.36 -6.21 -11.16
C SER A 83 -4.39 -4.87 -10.43
N SER A 84 -3.47 -3.99 -10.76
CA SER A 84 -3.42 -2.63 -10.19
C SER A 84 -4.66 -1.82 -10.53
N ASP A 85 -5.29 -2.09 -11.66
CA ASP A 85 -6.52 -1.40 -12.08
C ASP A 85 -7.73 -1.88 -11.29
N ARG A 86 -7.85 -3.20 -11.08
CA ARG A 86 -8.93 -3.77 -10.26
C ARG A 86 -8.68 -3.65 -8.76
N LYS A 87 -7.42 -3.65 -8.36
CA LYS A 87 -6.96 -3.69 -6.96
C LYS A 87 -7.35 -4.95 -6.20
N TRP A 88 -7.60 -6.04 -6.89
CA TRP A 88 -7.85 -7.34 -6.29
C TRP A 88 -7.46 -8.47 -7.23
N GLY A 89 -7.21 -9.63 -6.65
CA GLY A 89 -7.10 -10.92 -7.32
C GLY A 89 -8.03 -11.92 -6.65
N ALA A 90 -8.21 -13.09 -7.26
CA ALA A 90 -9.10 -14.11 -6.74
C ALA A 90 -8.71 -15.49 -7.23
N MET A 91 -9.19 -16.52 -6.54
CA MET A 91 -9.15 -17.89 -7.01
C MET A 91 -10.26 -18.71 -6.37
N HIS A 92 -10.73 -19.72 -7.09
CA HIS A 92 -11.65 -20.70 -6.53
C HIS A 92 -10.86 -21.80 -5.84
N LEU A 93 -11.17 -22.06 -4.57
CA LEU A 93 -10.59 -23.16 -3.80
C LEU A 93 -11.65 -24.25 -3.60
N SER A 94 -11.27 -25.50 -3.87
CA SER A 94 -12.17 -26.66 -3.76
C SER A 94 -12.78 -26.76 -2.37
N ASN A 95 -14.07 -27.06 -2.30
CA ASN A 95 -14.85 -27.22 -1.06
C ASN A 95 -14.94 -25.93 -0.20
N LEU A 96 -14.54 -24.80 -0.71
CA LEU A 96 -14.59 -23.52 -0.01
C LEU A 96 -15.40 -22.47 -0.76
N GLY A 97 -15.13 -22.31 -2.04
CA GLY A 97 -15.67 -21.24 -2.87
C GLY A 97 -14.59 -20.35 -3.43
N THR A 98 -14.95 -19.14 -3.80
CA THR A 98 -13.99 -18.18 -4.33
C THR A 98 -13.46 -17.26 -3.23
N VAL A 99 -12.15 -17.12 -3.16
CA VAL A 99 -11.48 -16.21 -2.24
C VAL A 99 -10.85 -15.06 -3.01
N PHE A 100 -10.91 -13.88 -2.42
CA PHE A 100 -10.46 -12.62 -2.98
C PHE A 100 -9.41 -12.01 -2.06
N LEU A 101 -8.38 -11.45 -2.64
CA LEU A 101 -7.36 -10.73 -1.90
C LEU A 101 -7.13 -9.39 -2.58
N GLY A 102 -7.32 -8.30 -1.85
CA GLY A 102 -7.19 -6.97 -2.45
C GLY A 102 -7.50 -5.83 -1.51
N ALA A 103 -7.69 -4.66 -2.11
CA ALA A 103 -7.91 -3.41 -1.39
C ALA A 103 -9.25 -3.39 -0.64
N PRO A 104 -9.28 -2.83 0.59
CA PRO A 104 -10.50 -2.75 1.37
C PRO A 104 -11.65 -2.05 0.65
N GLU A 105 -11.38 -0.95 -0.04
CA GLU A 105 -12.39 -0.15 -0.75
C GLU A 105 -13.07 -0.93 -1.89
N MET A 106 -12.42 -1.98 -2.39
CA MET A 106 -12.98 -2.82 -3.44
C MET A 106 -13.76 -4.02 -2.89
N LEU A 107 -13.31 -4.60 -1.78
CA LEU A 107 -13.84 -5.86 -1.28
C LEU A 107 -14.82 -5.71 -0.13
N LEU A 108 -14.87 -4.56 0.53
CA LEU A 108 -15.74 -4.30 1.67
C LEU A 108 -16.72 -3.18 1.36
N LYS A 109 -17.96 -3.33 1.82
CA LYS A 109 -18.99 -2.29 1.68
C LYS A 109 -18.80 -1.16 2.68
N GLU A 110 -18.30 -1.48 3.86
CA GLU A 110 -18.02 -0.54 4.93
C GLU A 110 -16.54 -0.63 5.32
N ASN A 111 -16.03 0.41 5.96
CA ASN A 111 -14.64 0.46 6.37
C ASN A 111 -14.54 0.04 7.85
N PRO A 112 -14.18 -1.21 8.17
CA PRO A 112 -14.15 -1.67 9.55
C PRO A 112 -13.06 -0.96 10.36
N ALA A 113 -13.23 -0.94 11.68
CA ALA A 113 -12.29 -0.31 12.59
C ALA A 113 -10.85 -0.83 12.41
N ALA A 114 -10.69 -2.13 12.17
CA ALA A 114 -9.37 -2.74 11.95
C ALA A 114 -8.62 -2.13 10.76
N VAL A 115 -9.33 -1.79 9.68
CA VAL A 115 -8.74 -1.11 8.51
C VAL A 115 -8.36 0.32 8.86
N VAL A 116 -9.29 1.07 9.45
CA VAL A 116 -9.06 2.47 9.82
C VAL A 116 -7.88 2.62 10.77
N GLU A 117 -7.84 1.79 11.81
CA GLU A 117 -6.78 1.81 12.81
C GLU A 117 -5.42 1.42 12.23
N ALA A 118 -5.37 0.38 11.39
CA ALA A 118 -4.14 -0.04 10.74
C ALA A 118 -3.58 1.05 9.81
N GLN A 119 -4.45 1.66 9.01
CA GLN A 119 -4.04 2.77 8.13
C GLN A 119 -3.58 3.99 8.93
N ALA A 120 -4.22 4.29 10.06
CA ALA A 120 -3.80 5.37 10.94
C ALA A 120 -2.42 5.11 11.57
N ARG A 121 -2.00 3.85 11.71
CA ARG A 121 -0.65 3.47 12.15
C ARG A 121 0.38 3.48 11.00
N GLY A 122 -0.01 3.90 9.82
CA GLY A 122 0.87 3.91 8.65
C GLY A 122 1.03 2.57 7.96
N SER A 123 0.22 1.58 8.31
CA SER A 123 0.27 0.26 7.70
C SER A 123 -0.46 0.23 6.35
N ARG A 124 0.02 -0.61 5.44
CA ARG A 124 -0.72 -1.00 4.26
C ARG A 124 -1.68 -2.13 4.64
N VAL A 125 -2.87 -2.12 4.06
CA VAL A 125 -3.92 -3.08 4.40
C VAL A 125 -4.39 -3.81 3.15
N LEU A 126 -4.46 -5.13 3.24
CA LEU A 126 -5.20 -5.98 2.30
C LEU A 126 -6.32 -6.70 3.03
N VAL A 127 -7.37 -7.03 2.30
CA VAL A 127 -8.51 -7.79 2.80
C VAL A 127 -8.56 -9.12 2.10
N LEU A 128 -8.79 -10.18 2.89
CA LEU A 128 -9.21 -11.48 2.39
C LEU A 128 -10.74 -11.55 2.49
N ALA A 129 -11.39 -11.89 1.39
CA ALA A 129 -12.84 -12.02 1.32
C ALA A 129 -13.24 -13.34 0.66
N HIS A 130 -14.46 -13.76 0.87
CA HIS A 130 -14.99 -15.05 0.40
C HIS A 130 -16.38 -14.91 -0.17
N SER A 131 -16.67 -15.70 -1.19
CA SER A 131 -18.01 -15.96 -1.70
C SER A 131 -18.13 -17.43 -2.08
N SER A 132 -19.31 -18.01 -1.89
CA SER A 132 -19.60 -19.35 -2.37
C SER A 132 -19.78 -19.42 -3.89
N GLU A 133 -19.92 -18.29 -4.56
CA GLU A 133 -20.13 -18.21 -5.99
C GLU A 133 -18.82 -18.40 -6.78
N LEU A 134 -18.94 -18.97 -7.99
CA LEU A 134 -17.86 -18.97 -8.96
C LEU A 134 -17.87 -17.65 -9.73
N ILE A 135 -16.70 -17.07 -9.92
CA ILE A 135 -16.56 -15.88 -10.76
C ILE A 135 -16.34 -16.27 -12.21
N SER A 136 -17.01 -15.57 -13.12
CA SER A 136 -16.69 -15.66 -14.53
C SER A 136 -15.33 -15.07 -14.83
N MET A 137 -14.45 -15.86 -15.45
CA MET A 137 -13.15 -15.39 -15.93
C MET A 137 -13.26 -14.31 -17.02
N GLN A 138 -14.44 -14.17 -17.61
CA GLN A 138 -14.69 -13.19 -18.66
C GLN A 138 -15.22 -11.86 -18.13
N GLU A 139 -16.04 -11.89 -17.10
CA GLU A 139 -16.71 -10.69 -16.57
C GLU A 139 -16.05 -10.08 -15.36
N LEU A 140 -15.13 -10.69 -14.70
CA LEU A 140 -14.33 -10.17 -13.57
C LEU A 140 -15.11 -9.22 -12.63
N LYS A 141 -16.34 -9.58 -12.28
CA LYS A 141 -17.19 -8.84 -11.36
C LYS A 141 -17.15 -9.44 -9.97
N LEU A 142 -17.14 -8.56 -8.97
CA LEU A 142 -17.27 -8.98 -7.58
C LEU A 142 -18.71 -9.46 -7.30
N PRO A 143 -18.88 -10.59 -6.62
CA PRO A 143 -20.22 -11.05 -6.23
C PRO A 143 -20.85 -10.12 -5.20
N GLU A 144 -22.19 -10.08 -5.17
CA GLU A 144 -22.92 -9.25 -4.20
C GLU A 144 -22.84 -9.81 -2.77
N ASN A 145 -22.70 -11.13 -2.63
CA ASN A 145 -22.64 -11.82 -1.34
C ASN A 145 -21.21 -12.00 -0.82
N LEU A 146 -20.34 -11.08 -1.12
CA LEU A 146 -18.94 -11.11 -0.70
C LEU A 146 -18.83 -10.83 0.80
N GLU A 147 -18.20 -11.75 1.54
CA GLU A 147 -17.96 -11.63 2.97
C GLU A 147 -16.48 -11.33 3.23
N GLY A 148 -16.22 -10.25 3.97
CA GLY A 148 -14.86 -9.99 4.47
C GLY A 148 -14.49 -11.00 5.55
N ILE A 149 -13.35 -11.67 5.39
CA ILE A 149 -12.87 -12.69 6.33
C ILE A 149 -11.82 -12.11 7.28
N ALA A 150 -10.85 -11.39 6.73
CA ALA A 150 -9.72 -10.90 7.50
C ALA A 150 -9.09 -9.66 6.88
N VAL A 151 -8.47 -8.87 7.75
CA VAL A 151 -7.60 -7.75 7.39
C VAL A 151 -6.17 -8.19 7.62
N ILE A 152 -5.33 -8.03 6.60
CA ILE A 152 -3.90 -8.31 6.67
C ILE A 152 -3.19 -6.96 6.75
N GLU A 153 -2.56 -6.71 7.88
CA GLU A 153 -1.81 -5.47 8.13
C GLU A 153 -0.34 -5.68 7.76
N ILE A 154 0.16 -4.86 6.84
CA ILE A 154 1.51 -4.99 6.28
C ILE A 154 2.24 -3.68 6.51
N THR A 155 3.47 -3.78 7.01
CA THR A 155 4.32 -2.62 7.28
C THR A 155 5.57 -2.65 6.42
N ASP A 156 6.05 -1.46 6.09
CA ASP A 156 7.35 -1.24 5.48
C ASP A 156 8.17 -0.42 6.48
N PRO A 157 9.10 -1.05 7.21
CA PRO A 157 9.82 -0.37 8.29
C PRO A 157 10.63 0.83 7.80
N ILE A 158 10.73 1.85 8.64
CA ILE A 158 11.56 3.02 8.38
C ILE A 158 13.04 2.59 8.38
N ARG A 159 13.81 3.12 7.44
CA ARG A 159 15.24 2.83 7.33
C ARG A 159 15.98 3.35 8.56
N GLU A 160 16.94 2.54 9.03
CA GLU A 160 17.89 3.01 10.03
C GLU A 160 18.66 4.21 9.46
N GLY A 161 18.77 5.27 10.23
CA GLY A 161 19.42 6.50 9.82
C GLY A 161 18.58 7.46 8.99
N ALA A 162 17.32 7.13 8.66
CA ALA A 162 16.45 8.03 7.91
C ALA A 162 16.27 9.37 8.61
N SER A 163 16.06 9.39 9.91
CA SER A 163 15.90 10.60 10.72
C SER A 163 17.16 11.49 10.65
N ASP A 164 18.34 10.90 10.78
CA ASP A 164 19.61 11.64 10.71
C ASP A 164 19.84 12.23 9.32
N THR A 165 19.50 11.49 8.27
CA THR A 165 19.62 11.96 6.89
C THR A 165 18.69 13.14 6.62
N LEU A 166 17.43 13.06 7.06
CA LEU A 166 16.46 14.14 6.88
C LEU A 166 16.88 15.40 7.65
N GLU A 167 17.36 15.24 8.89
CA GLU A 167 17.86 16.35 9.70
C GLU A 167 19.08 17.02 9.07
N TYR A 168 20.01 16.23 8.56
CA TYR A 168 21.19 16.74 7.85
C TYR A 168 20.79 17.59 6.64
N LEU A 169 19.92 17.06 5.78
CA LEU A 169 19.45 17.76 4.58
C LEU A 169 18.73 19.06 4.95
N ARG A 170 17.90 19.03 5.97
CA ARG A 170 17.19 20.21 6.47
C ARG A 170 18.19 21.26 6.99
N SER A 171 19.22 20.84 7.71
CA SER A 171 20.26 21.75 8.23
C SER A 171 21.04 22.42 7.13
N GLN A 172 21.12 21.82 5.94
CA GLN A 172 21.75 22.39 4.76
C GLN A 172 20.83 23.34 3.97
N GLY A 173 19.62 23.61 4.48
CA GLY A 173 18.66 24.50 3.84
C GLY A 173 17.91 23.88 2.67
N VAL A 174 17.94 22.56 2.52
CA VAL A 174 17.21 21.85 1.46
C VAL A 174 15.75 21.75 1.83
N ASP A 175 14.87 22.17 0.95
CA ASP A 175 13.42 21.98 1.06
C ASP A 175 13.08 20.53 0.70
N LEU A 176 12.55 19.78 1.67
CA LEU A 176 12.27 18.36 1.50
C LEU A 176 10.79 18.14 1.19
N LYS A 177 10.53 17.38 0.13
CA LYS A 177 9.17 16.98 -0.27
C LYS A 177 9.12 15.46 -0.42
N ILE A 178 7.97 14.87 -0.08
CA ILE A 178 7.73 13.44 -0.21
C ILE A 178 6.65 13.22 -1.27
N ILE A 179 6.94 12.35 -2.22
CA ILE A 179 6.01 11.95 -3.28
C ILE A 179 5.75 10.45 -3.15
N SER A 180 4.48 10.05 -3.04
CA SER A 180 4.10 8.65 -2.84
C SER A 180 2.79 8.32 -3.54
N GLY A 181 2.66 7.08 -4.01
CA GLY A 181 1.39 6.54 -4.50
C GLY A 181 0.43 6.13 -3.38
N ASP A 182 0.89 6.09 -2.13
CA ASP A 182 0.10 5.65 -0.98
C ASP A 182 -0.83 6.77 -0.46
N ASN A 183 -1.76 6.38 0.40
CA ASN A 183 -2.67 7.30 1.09
C ASN A 183 -1.86 8.38 1.83
N PRO A 184 -2.17 9.68 1.66
CA PRO A 184 -1.38 10.76 2.27
C PRO A 184 -1.38 10.73 3.80
N VAL A 185 -2.43 10.25 4.44
CA VAL A 185 -2.47 10.08 5.91
C VAL A 185 -1.43 9.06 6.37
N THR A 186 -1.33 7.93 5.65
CA THR A 186 -0.31 6.91 5.90
C THR A 186 1.10 7.47 5.71
N VAL A 187 1.32 8.21 4.62
CA VAL A 187 2.62 8.83 4.33
C VAL A 187 2.98 9.86 5.39
N SER A 188 2.02 10.69 5.80
CA SER A 188 2.19 11.68 6.87
C SER A 188 2.64 11.02 8.19
N TYR A 189 1.98 9.94 8.58
CA TYR A 189 2.35 9.19 9.78
C TYR A 189 3.78 8.65 9.70
N ILE A 190 4.14 8.03 8.60
CA ILE A 190 5.50 7.49 8.38
C ILE A 190 6.53 8.61 8.37
N ALA A 191 6.22 9.73 7.73
CA ALA A 191 7.08 10.91 7.71
C ALA A 191 7.33 11.46 9.11
N GLN A 192 6.29 11.54 9.94
CA GLN A 192 6.41 11.95 11.35
C GLN A 192 7.34 11.01 12.12
N GLN A 193 7.17 9.69 11.95
CA GLN A 193 8.02 8.69 12.61
C GLN A 193 9.48 8.78 12.15
N ALA A 194 9.71 9.18 10.91
CA ALA A 194 11.06 9.39 10.36
C ALA A 194 11.69 10.74 10.73
N GLY A 195 10.97 11.58 11.47
CA GLY A 195 11.47 12.90 11.88
C GLY A 195 11.26 14.01 10.86
N PHE A 196 10.41 13.81 9.87
CA PHE A 196 10.07 14.83 8.87
C PHE A 196 9.23 15.94 9.52
N LYS A 197 9.69 17.18 9.44
CA LYS A 197 9.09 18.30 10.19
C LYS A 197 7.73 18.76 9.68
N ASN A 198 7.53 18.76 8.36
CA ASN A 198 6.31 19.26 7.75
C ASN A 198 5.31 18.14 7.43
N TYR A 199 5.23 17.12 8.27
CA TYR A 199 4.40 15.95 8.07
C TYR A 199 2.88 16.25 8.00
N GLU A 200 2.43 17.34 8.59
CA GLU A 200 1.02 17.75 8.56
C GLU A 200 0.62 18.44 7.25
N ASN A 201 1.58 18.88 6.45
CA ASN A 201 1.35 19.57 5.19
C ASN A 201 1.31 18.58 4.03
N TYR A 202 0.16 17.95 3.83
CA TYR A 202 -0.03 16.96 2.79
C TYR A 202 -1.30 17.20 1.98
N ILE A 203 -1.31 16.70 0.74
CA ILE A 203 -2.50 16.70 -0.12
C ILE A 203 -2.75 15.31 -0.72
N ASP A 204 -4.01 15.04 -1.03
CA ASP A 204 -4.44 13.84 -1.75
C ASP A 204 -4.55 14.19 -3.25
N CYS A 205 -3.57 13.74 -4.03
CA CYS A 205 -3.49 14.05 -5.46
C CYS A 205 -4.59 13.37 -6.29
N SER A 206 -5.24 12.35 -5.76
CA SER A 206 -6.38 11.72 -6.44
C SER A 206 -7.64 12.60 -6.48
N LYS A 207 -7.68 13.64 -5.65
CA LYS A 207 -8.85 14.53 -5.47
C LYS A 207 -8.68 15.90 -6.12
N ILE A 208 -7.58 16.15 -6.81
CA ILE A 208 -7.27 17.46 -7.39
C ILE A 208 -6.94 17.34 -8.88
N SER A 209 -7.16 18.43 -9.61
CA SER A 209 -6.79 18.54 -11.02
C SER A 209 -5.30 18.82 -11.19
N ASP A 210 -4.79 18.66 -12.41
CA ASP A 210 -3.41 18.99 -12.74
C ASP A 210 -3.09 20.46 -12.47
N ASP A 211 -4.02 21.38 -12.78
CA ASP A 211 -3.85 22.81 -12.52
C ASP A 211 -3.75 23.11 -11.03
N GLN A 212 -4.59 22.49 -10.22
CA GLN A 212 -4.54 22.62 -8.76
C GLN A 212 -3.24 22.07 -8.19
N LEU A 213 -2.76 20.96 -8.73
CA LEU A 213 -1.49 20.35 -8.33
C LEU A 213 -0.31 21.30 -8.61
N VAL A 214 -0.26 21.89 -9.80
CA VAL A 214 0.76 22.86 -10.19
C VAL A 214 0.74 24.09 -9.26
N ASP A 215 -0.44 24.62 -8.96
CA ASP A 215 -0.60 25.80 -8.09
C ASP A 215 -0.14 25.53 -6.66
N GLN A 216 -0.33 24.32 -6.16
CA GLN A 216 -0.01 23.94 -4.77
C GLN A 216 1.36 23.28 -4.59
N ALA A 217 2.09 23.00 -5.68
CA ALA A 217 3.29 22.18 -5.64
C ALA A 217 4.40 22.76 -4.74
N GLU A 218 4.66 24.04 -4.80
CA GLU A 218 5.73 24.67 -4.02
C GLU A 218 5.45 24.72 -2.52
N GLU A 219 4.17 24.89 -2.13
CA GLU A 219 3.75 25.04 -0.75
C GLU A 219 3.48 23.72 -0.04
N THR A 220 3.33 22.64 -0.78
CA THR A 220 2.99 21.31 -0.23
C THR A 220 4.24 20.52 0.06
N ALA A 221 4.29 19.86 1.21
CA ALA A 221 5.43 19.04 1.63
C ALA A 221 5.25 17.56 1.27
N ILE A 222 4.02 17.03 1.35
CA ILE A 222 3.74 15.61 1.11
C ILE A 222 2.62 15.47 0.08
N PHE A 223 2.89 14.67 -0.96
CA PHE A 223 1.95 14.36 -2.02
C PHE A 223 1.61 12.87 -1.94
N GLY A 224 0.35 12.56 -1.62
CA GLY A 224 -0.16 11.19 -1.55
C GLY A 224 -1.02 10.84 -2.76
N ARG A 225 -1.19 9.54 -3.00
CA ARG A 225 -1.95 8.99 -4.14
C ARG A 225 -1.56 9.59 -5.48
N VAL A 226 -0.28 9.81 -5.65
CA VAL A 226 0.29 10.38 -6.88
C VAL A 226 0.30 9.33 -7.98
N SER A 227 -0.31 9.65 -9.12
CA SER A 227 -0.20 8.82 -10.33
C SER A 227 1.16 9.04 -11.02
N PRO A 228 1.59 8.12 -11.90
CA PRO A 228 2.81 8.33 -12.69
C PRO A 228 2.80 9.63 -13.49
N HIS A 229 1.66 10.00 -14.06
CA HIS A 229 1.48 11.28 -14.76
C HIS A 229 1.69 12.48 -13.83
N GLN A 230 1.08 12.45 -12.65
CA GLN A 230 1.21 13.51 -11.66
C GLN A 230 2.64 13.62 -11.12
N LYS A 231 3.32 12.50 -10.91
CA LYS A 231 4.73 12.49 -10.50
C LYS A 231 5.60 13.23 -11.49
N LYS A 232 5.43 12.95 -12.77
CA LYS A 232 6.15 13.62 -13.84
C LYS A 232 5.84 15.12 -13.86
N LEU A 233 4.57 15.49 -13.73
CA LEU A 233 4.12 16.89 -13.68
C LEU A 233 4.72 17.63 -12.49
N LEU A 234 4.73 17.03 -11.30
CA LEU A 234 5.33 17.60 -10.09
C LEU A 234 6.83 17.85 -10.26
N ILE A 235 7.56 16.88 -10.78
CA ILE A 235 9.00 17.00 -11.00
C ILE A 235 9.29 18.15 -11.98
N GLN A 236 8.54 18.27 -13.06
CA GLN A 236 8.68 19.34 -14.04
C GLN A 236 8.35 20.70 -13.42
N THR A 237 7.27 20.80 -12.64
CA THR A 237 6.82 22.04 -12.00
C THR A 237 7.84 22.53 -10.96
N LEU A 238 8.33 21.66 -10.11
CA LEU A 238 9.30 21.98 -9.08
C LEU A 238 10.67 22.34 -9.67
N LYS A 239 11.04 21.71 -10.76
CA LYS A 239 12.27 22.02 -11.51
C LYS A 239 12.22 23.38 -12.16
N ALA A 240 11.06 23.79 -12.66
CA ALA A 240 10.87 25.12 -13.28
C ALA A 240 10.88 26.25 -12.23
N ALA A 241 10.51 25.96 -10.99
CA ALA A 241 10.45 26.94 -9.90
C ALA A 241 11.83 27.21 -9.23
N GLY A 242 12.79 26.37 -9.42
CA GLY A 242 14.12 26.45 -8.84
C GLY A 242 15.05 25.46 -9.47
#